data_3ea9d7b9c9871fcb7e919e2e0b74e071
#
_entry.id   3ea9d7b9c9871fcb7e919e2e0b74e071
#
_cell.length_a   1.000
_cell.length_b   1.000
_cell.length_c   1.000
_cell.angle_alpha   90.00
_cell.angle_beta   90.00
_cell.angle_gamma   90.00
#
_symmetry.space_group_name_H-M   'P 1'
#
loop_
_entity.id
_entity.type
_entity.pdbx_description
1 polymer ?
#
loop_
_entity_poly.entity_id
_entity_poly.type
_entity_poly.pdbx_seq_one_letter_code
_entity_poly.pdbx_strand_id
1 'polypeptide(L)'
;MSERITRKDFLRIAGLAALATGVDPTTAAPAQSLPSGRSGAHSNGTQHEPLIRSLDPVLRLYPHEAIERTGDIRFGPAEIEVMLPFFGDGEITWSVTAPAAGAYRVASCYASTKPGTELEVLCGPGSIRHSVIFTEGFFLPHPGGPAVNPSTPDKDSFWTERQFYSFERIPLPGELHLSCGINVVKLRITGAKGGEIFRLRSLELTPVPQADSLAAAGRMARRRRANTDWFAKAGYGVWFHFLDLTTPRRGPRKPYAQAVDDLDVEKLASLVEETGAGYAILTTNHGHPTCPAPIRSWEELHPGWTTRRDLIADFSGALNRRGMRLLLYMNCPGLGDLMQTSPRAIDQPKYSEERYAEILVKVFTEFGLRYGSRVAGYWLDSWFQTTERYPNLPFEALGRAIKAGYPDRMVAYNYWAFPIETDWQDYWAGELTDLPLKRFGSRYIRRGAGRGLQAHSAIRLDDPWFHITPNTDIQPPRYTAAQLTEYIRTCMEDQAPVSFGVGIYQDGTISEASRQVLRQVKRAIRGT
;
A
#
# COMPACT_ATOMS: atom_id res chain seq x y z
N MET A 1 12.08 -26.40 16.94
CA MET A 1 11.15 -25.44 17.54
C MET A 1 11.34 -24.15 16.78
N SER A 2 10.49 -23.90 15.80
CA SER A 2 10.52 -22.67 14.97
C SER A 2 9.75 -21.59 15.73
N GLU A 3 10.44 -20.54 16.15
CA GLU A 3 9.78 -19.37 16.74
C GLU A 3 8.88 -18.72 15.69
N ARG A 4 7.58 -18.68 15.98
CA ARG A 4 6.58 -17.99 15.14
C ARG A 4 6.82 -16.48 15.23
N ILE A 5 7.11 -15.86 14.10
CA ILE A 5 7.14 -14.39 13.99
C ILE A 5 5.71 -13.89 14.20
N THR A 6 5.46 -13.33 15.36
CA THR A 6 4.16 -12.73 15.70
C THR A 6 4.11 -11.27 15.21
N ARG A 7 2.91 -10.65 15.18
CA ARG A 7 2.76 -9.19 14.95
C ARG A 7 3.70 -8.37 15.84
N LYS A 8 3.93 -8.83 17.08
CA LYS A 8 4.93 -8.23 17.99
C LYS A 8 6.35 -8.34 17.43
N ASP A 9 6.67 -9.41 16.72
CA ASP A 9 8.01 -9.63 16.17
C ASP A 9 8.21 -8.84 14.89
N PHE A 10 7.18 -8.71 14.05
CA PHE A 10 7.19 -7.82 12.89
C PHE A 10 7.26 -6.34 13.33
N LEU A 11 6.49 -5.96 14.35
CA LEU A 11 6.56 -4.65 14.98
C LEU A 11 7.86 -4.44 15.76
N ARG A 12 8.47 -5.48 16.33
CA ARG A 12 9.82 -5.46 16.90
C ARG A 12 10.91 -5.32 15.84
N ILE A 13 10.78 -5.95 14.69
CA ILE A 13 11.73 -5.77 13.58
C ILE A 13 11.65 -4.33 13.04
N ALA A 14 10.45 -3.75 12.95
CA ALA A 14 10.28 -2.32 12.69
C ALA A 14 10.73 -1.43 13.86
N GLY A 15 10.53 -1.86 15.10
CA GLY A 15 10.89 -1.13 16.32
C GLY A 15 12.32 -1.36 16.85
N LEU A 16 12.97 -2.48 16.52
CA LEU A 16 14.40 -2.72 16.83
C LEU A 16 15.33 -1.81 16.03
N ALA A 17 14.87 -1.30 14.88
CA ALA A 17 15.56 -0.22 14.20
C ALA A 17 15.65 1.07 15.04
N ALA A 18 14.71 1.31 15.95
CA ALA A 18 14.70 2.47 16.87
C ALA A 18 15.55 2.26 18.12
N LEU A 19 15.82 1.02 18.53
CA LEU A 19 16.57 0.71 19.75
C LEU A 19 18.08 0.51 19.54
N ALA A 20 18.53 0.38 18.28
CA ALA A 20 19.97 0.23 17.96
C ALA A 20 20.73 1.57 17.85
N THR A 21 20.06 2.69 17.97
CA THR A 21 20.70 4.02 17.98
C THR A 21 20.71 4.57 19.39
N GLY A 22 21.73 4.21 20.17
CA GLY A 22 22.04 4.87 21.44
C GLY A 22 22.54 6.31 21.20
N VAL A 23 21.63 7.21 20.83
CA VAL A 23 21.87 8.67 20.79
C VAL A 23 21.10 9.28 21.94
N ASP A 24 21.84 9.82 22.89
CA ASP A 24 21.35 10.55 24.05
C ASP A 24 20.61 11.84 23.59
N PRO A 25 19.35 12.09 24.00
CA PRO A 25 18.56 13.21 23.51
C PRO A 25 18.94 14.60 24.10
N THR A 26 20.08 14.72 24.76
CA THR A 26 20.41 15.93 25.52
C THR A 26 21.36 16.94 24.85
N THR A 27 21.69 16.79 23.57
CA THR A 27 22.51 17.80 22.86
C THR A 27 21.75 18.49 21.73
N ALA A 28 20.73 19.28 22.07
CA ALA A 28 20.19 20.30 21.21
C ALA A 28 20.72 21.66 21.63
N ALA A 29 21.50 22.33 20.78
CA ALA A 29 21.95 23.68 20.97
C ALA A 29 20.76 24.67 20.89
N PRO A 30 20.75 25.78 21.66
CA PRO A 30 19.61 26.69 21.68
C PRO A 30 19.50 27.50 20.38
N ALA A 31 18.29 27.56 19.82
CA ALA A 31 17.96 28.39 18.69
C ALA A 31 18.08 29.88 19.03
N GLN A 32 18.86 30.62 18.25
CA GLN A 32 18.93 32.06 18.31
C GLN A 32 17.65 32.70 17.76
N SER A 33 17.01 33.55 18.54
CA SER A 33 15.85 34.36 18.17
C SER A 33 16.26 35.48 17.19
N LEU A 34 15.59 35.53 16.02
CA LEU A 34 15.65 36.64 15.10
C LEU A 34 14.53 37.67 15.38
N PRO A 35 14.77 38.98 15.17
CA PRO A 35 13.86 40.03 15.60
C PRO A 35 12.64 40.20 14.68
N SER A 36 11.51 40.52 15.29
CA SER A 36 10.24 40.82 14.65
C SER A 36 10.27 42.13 13.87
N GLY A 37 10.28 42.07 12.54
CA GLY A 37 10.03 43.21 11.66
C GLY A 37 8.55 43.30 11.27
N ARG A 38 7.85 44.34 11.74
CA ARG A 38 6.53 44.73 11.23
C ARG A 38 6.69 45.36 9.84
N SER A 39 6.01 44.81 8.85
CA SER A 39 5.65 45.57 7.66
C SER A 39 4.24 45.17 7.23
N GLY A 40 3.34 46.14 7.24
CA GLY A 40 2.00 45.99 6.69
C GLY A 40 2.06 45.84 5.17
N ALA A 41 1.40 44.84 4.66
CA ALA A 41 1.08 44.72 3.26
C ALA A 41 -0.39 44.36 3.12
N HIS A 42 -1.10 45.16 2.35
CA HIS A 42 -2.47 44.93 1.95
C HIS A 42 -2.63 43.57 1.28
N SER A 43 -3.39 42.67 1.90
CA SER A 43 -3.77 41.40 1.30
C SER A 43 -4.97 41.63 0.38
N ASN A 44 -4.76 41.66 -0.92
CA ASN A 44 -5.78 41.31 -1.88
C ASN A 44 -6.11 39.83 -1.64
N GLY A 45 -7.26 39.57 -1.02
CA GLY A 45 -7.75 38.22 -0.75
C GLY A 45 -8.13 37.50 -2.04
N THR A 46 -7.19 36.83 -2.66
CA THR A 46 -7.51 35.68 -3.51
C THR A 46 -8.01 34.59 -2.57
N GLN A 47 -9.33 34.37 -2.57
CA GLN A 47 -9.92 33.18 -1.93
C GLN A 47 -9.26 31.97 -2.60
N HIS A 48 -8.30 31.35 -1.93
CA HIS A 48 -7.77 30.05 -2.35
C HIS A 48 -8.93 29.04 -2.24
N GLU A 49 -9.38 28.55 -3.40
CA GLU A 49 -10.31 27.41 -3.42
C GLU A 49 -9.70 26.30 -2.55
N PRO A 50 -10.46 25.70 -1.63
CA PRO A 50 -9.94 24.65 -0.76
C PRO A 50 -9.40 23.50 -1.60
N LEU A 51 -8.23 22.96 -1.22
CA LEU A 51 -7.57 21.85 -1.92
C LEU A 51 -8.46 20.60 -2.01
N ILE A 52 -9.34 20.44 -1.04
CA ILE A 52 -10.39 19.41 -1.03
C ILE A 52 -11.76 20.06 -0.90
N ARG A 53 -12.75 19.56 -1.62
CA ARG A 53 -14.13 20.09 -1.54
C ARG A 53 -14.91 19.46 -0.39
N SER A 54 -14.73 18.17 -0.16
CA SER A 54 -15.35 17.39 0.92
C SER A 54 -14.65 16.04 1.07
N LEU A 55 -14.81 15.44 2.23
CA LEU A 55 -14.50 14.04 2.44
C LEU A 55 -15.51 13.14 1.71
N ASP A 56 -15.16 11.85 1.57
CA ASP A 56 -16.08 10.83 1.04
C ASP A 56 -17.26 10.67 2.03
N PRO A 57 -18.51 10.84 1.62
CA PRO A 57 -19.67 10.76 2.52
C PRO A 57 -20.07 9.33 2.91
N VAL A 58 -19.36 8.33 2.48
CA VAL A 58 -19.64 6.92 2.82
C VAL A 58 -19.23 6.64 4.25
N LEU A 59 -20.15 6.17 5.09
CA LEU A 59 -19.84 5.65 6.41
C LEU A 59 -19.32 4.22 6.25
N ARG A 60 -18.03 4.02 6.49
CA ARG A 60 -17.38 2.71 6.43
C ARG A 60 -17.24 2.14 7.83
N LEU A 61 -17.78 0.96 8.04
CA LEU A 61 -17.78 0.25 9.29
C LEU A 61 -16.82 -0.93 9.16
N TYR A 62 -15.67 -0.79 9.80
CA TYR A 62 -14.66 -1.84 9.82
C TYR A 62 -14.84 -2.78 11.02
N PRO A 63 -14.48 -4.07 10.91
CA PRO A 63 -14.61 -5.02 12.01
C PRO A 63 -13.88 -4.61 13.30
N HIS A 64 -12.74 -3.92 13.20
CA HIS A 64 -11.97 -3.51 14.38
C HIS A 64 -12.66 -2.38 15.18
N GLU A 65 -13.57 -1.62 14.56
CA GLU A 65 -14.36 -0.54 15.19
C GLU A 65 -15.64 -1.07 15.87
N ALA A 66 -15.94 -2.35 15.73
CA ALA A 66 -17.13 -2.93 16.32
C ALA A 66 -17.09 -2.88 17.85
N ILE A 67 -18.20 -2.41 18.45
CA ILE A 67 -18.36 -2.31 19.90
C ILE A 67 -18.69 -3.67 20.54
N GLU A 68 -19.23 -4.61 19.76
CA GLU A 68 -19.57 -5.96 20.21
C GLU A 68 -19.39 -6.98 19.09
N ARG A 69 -18.95 -8.18 19.45
CA ARG A 69 -18.81 -9.34 18.56
C ARG A 69 -19.23 -10.58 19.29
N THR A 70 -20.13 -11.38 18.70
CA THR A 70 -20.65 -12.63 19.29
C THR A 70 -20.69 -13.73 18.24
N GLY A 71 -20.65 -14.99 18.69
CA GLY A 71 -20.74 -16.15 17.80
C GLY A 71 -19.39 -16.76 17.42
N ASP A 72 -19.37 -17.58 16.36
CA ASP A 72 -18.16 -18.29 15.92
C ASP A 72 -17.28 -17.42 15.01
N ILE A 73 -16.71 -16.39 15.61
CA ILE A 73 -15.85 -15.41 15.00
C ILE A 73 -14.47 -15.54 15.63
N ARG A 74 -13.41 -15.63 14.78
CA ARG A 74 -12.05 -15.84 15.28
C ARG A 74 -11.09 -14.94 14.53
N PHE A 75 -10.23 -14.24 15.25
CA PHE A 75 -9.04 -13.66 14.69
C PHE A 75 -7.92 -14.71 14.71
N GLY A 76 -7.35 -15.00 13.54
CA GLY A 76 -6.13 -15.79 13.44
C GLY A 76 -4.91 -14.99 13.91
N PRO A 77 -3.82 -15.67 14.34
CA PRO A 77 -2.62 -15.01 14.86
C PRO A 77 -1.88 -14.13 13.84
N ALA A 78 -2.20 -14.25 12.55
CA ALA A 78 -1.60 -13.51 11.46
C ALA A 78 -2.59 -12.60 10.73
N GLU A 79 -3.81 -12.42 11.23
CA GLU A 79 -4.82 -11.65 10.53
C GLU A 79 -4.75 -10.17 10.88
N ILE A 80 -4.94 -9.37 9.85
CA ILE A 80 -5.08 -7.92 9.97
C ILE A 80 -6.45 -7.67 10.61
N GLU A 81 -6.51 -6.89 11.68
CA GLU A 81 -7.73 -6.63 12.47
C GLU A 81 -8.89 -6.03 11.65
N VAL A 82 -8.59 -5.49 10.48
CA VAL A 82 -9.57 -4.92 9.54
C VAL A 82 -10.38 -5.96 8.76
N MET A 83 -10.11 -7.26 8.94
CA MET A 83 -10.84 -8.34 8.29
C MET A 83 -11.28 -9.35 9.34
N LEU A 84 -12.56 -9.71 9.35
CA LEU A 84 -13.12 -10.58 10.35
C LEU A 84 -13.64 -11.88 9.74
N PRO A 85 -13.02 -13.04 10.05
CA PRO A 85 -13.49 -14.33 9.59
C PRO A 85 -14.58 -14.89 10.49
N PHE A 86 -15.61 -15.47 9.88
CA PHE A 86 -16.70 -16.20 10.50
C PHE A 86 -16.57 -17.69 10.16
N PHE A 87 -16.66 -18.53 11.17
CA PHE A 87 -16.61 -19.99 11.06
C PHE A 87 -17.98 -20.64 11.28
N GLY A 88 -18.98 -19.84 11.59
CA GLY A 88 -20.36 -20.21 11.82
C GLY A 88 -21.21 -18.97 12.05
N ASP A 89 -22.34 -19.13 12.74
CA ASP A 89 -23.22 -18.02 13.07
C ASP A 89 -22.49 -16.98 13.93
N GLY A 90 -22.69 -15.70 13.62
CA GLY A 90 -22.10 -14.62 14.38
C GLY A 90 -22.76 -13.27 14.11
N GLU A 91 -22.55 -12.35 15.02
CA GLU A 91 -23.07 -10.98 14.94
C GLU A 91 -21.98 -10.00 15.36
N ILE A 92 -21.91 -8.89 14.67
CA ILE A 92 -21.09 -7.73 15.05
C ILE A 92 -21.94 -6.47 15.08
N THR A 93 -21.62 -5.58 16.03
CA THR A 93 -22.39 -4.36 16.31
C THR A 93 -21.47 -3.16 16.28
N TRP A 94 -21.89 -2.10 15.60
CA TRP A 94 -21.22 -0.80 15.59
C TRP A 94 -22.10 0.30 16.16
N SER A 95 -21.47 1.30 16.75
CA SER A 95 -22.05 2.60 17.05
C SER A 95 -21.62 3.58 15.95
N VAL A 96 -22.58 4.10 15.20
CA VAL A 96 -22.33 4.89 13.98
C VAL A 96 -22.92 6.27 14.14
N THR A 97 -22.13 7.31 13.93
CA THR A 97 -22.63 8.69 13.90
C THR A 97 -22.96 9.08 12.47
N ALA A 98 -24.26 9.21 12.16
CA ALA A 98 -24.72 9.71 10.88
C ALA A 98 -24.80 11.24 10.89
N PRO A 99 -24.23 11.94 9.90
CA PRO A 99 -24.23 13.42 9.86
C PRO A 99 -25.63 14.00 9.58
N ALA A 100 -26.50 13.22 8.97
CA ALA A 100 -27.88 13.61 8.67
C ALA A 100 -28.82 12.41 8.77
N ALA A 101 -30.07 12.69 9.12
CA ALA A 101 -31.14 11.68 9.03
C ALA A 101 -31.49 11.41 7.56
N GLY A 102 -31.79 10.17 7.23
CA GLY A 102 -32.21 9.80 5.88
C GLY A 102 -32.00 8.35 5.51
N ALA A 103 -32.23 8.05 4.25
CA ALA A 103 -32.04 6.73 3.67
C ALA A 103 -30.57 6.55 3.22
N TYR A 104 -30.04 5.38 3.48
CA TYR A 104 -28.67 4.96 3.12
C TYR A 104 -28.71 3.64 2.32
N ARG A 105 -28.09 3.63 1.15
CA ARG A 105 -27.80 2.39 0.43
C ARG A 105 -26.69 1.63 1.16
N VAL A 106 -26.83 0.33 1.23
CA VAL A 106 -25.90 -0.53 1.94
C VAL A 106 -25.11 -1.38 0.96
N ALA A 107 -23.80 -1.48 1.17
CA ALA A 107 -22.95 -2.44 0.50
C ALA A 107 -22.09 -3.16 1.53
N SER A 108 -21.78 -4.42 1.29
CA SER A 108 -20.82 -5.17 2.11
C SER A 108 -19.65 -5.62 1.25
N CYS A 109 -18.43 -5.38 1.73
CA CYS A 109 -17.24 -5.93 1.14
C CYS A 109 -16.84 -7.19 1.90
N TYR A 110 -16.89 -8.32 1.21
CA TYR A 110 -16.63 -9.61 1.83
C TYR A 110 -16.01 -10.61 0.85
N ALA A 111 -15.42 -11.66 1.41
CA ALA A 111 -15.08 -12.88 0.73
C ALA A 111 -15.89 -14.03 1.32
N SER A 112 -16.38 -14.95 0.47
CA SER A 112 -17.10 -16.15 0.91
C SER A 112 -16.71 -17.35 0.05
N THR A 113 -16.47 -18.48 0.72
CA THR A 113 -16.03 -19.72 0.09
C THR A 113 -17.09 -20.80 0.10
N LYS A 114 -18.22 -20.56 0.81
CA LYS A 114 -19.28 -21.55 0.97
C LYS A 114 -20.64 -20.97 0.62
N PRO A 115 -21.45 -21.68 -0.19
CA PRO A 115 -22.84 -21.31 -0.42
C PRO A 115 -23.70 -21.55 0.85
N GLY A 116 -24.88 -20.92 0.88
CA GLY A 116 -25.84 -21.08 1.98
C GLY A 116 -25.56 -20.24 3.22
N THR A 117 -24.72 -19.23 3.08
CA THR A 117 -24.51 -18.21 4.10
C THR A 117 -25.49 -17.05 3.87
N GLU A 118 -26.18 -16.63 4.92
CA GLU A 118 -27.09 -15.49 4.89
C GLU A 118 -26.47 -14.33 5.68
N LEU A 119 -26.62 -13.14 5.14
CA LEU A 119 -26.22 -11.88 5.75
C LEU A 119 -27.45 -11.04 6.03
N GLU A 120 -27.59 -10.54 7.26
CA GLU A 120 -28.64 -9.60 7.66
C GLU A 120 -28.00 -8.35 8.27
N VAL A 121 -28.37 -7.18 7.77
CA VAL A 121 -27.98 -5.89 8.35
C VAL A 121 -29.18 -5.25 8.99
N LEU A 122 -29.03 -4.81 10.26
CA LEU A 122 -30.10 -4.28 11.09
C LEU A 122 -29.75 -2.86 11.58
N CYS A 123 -30.74 -1.96 11.54
CA CYS A 123 -30.65 -0.64 12.18
C CYS A 123 -32.05 -0.21 12.64
N GLY A 124 -32.25 -0.08 13.96
CA GLY A 124 -33.57 0.18 14.53
C GLY A 124 -34.61 -0.86 14.06
N PRO A 125 -35.75 -0.44 13.48
CA PRO A 125 -36.77 -1.35 12.94
C PRO A 125 -36.42 -1.85 11.51
N GLY A 126 -35.40 -1.30 10.86
CA GLY A 126 -35.03 -1.66 9.49
C GLY A 126 -34.12 -2.88 9.45
N SER A 127 -34.35 -3.74 8.46
CA SER A 127 -33.44 -4.86 8.17
C SER A 127 -33.28 -5.08 6.67
N ILE A 128 -32.09 -5.52 6.27
CA ILE A 128 -31.77 -5.93 4.90
C ILE A 128 -31.21 -7.33 4.97
N ARG A 129 -31.76 -8.24 4.16
CA ARG A 129 -31.27 -9.63 4.05
C ARG A 129 -30.66 -9.87 2.69
N HIS A 130 -29.62 -10.67 2.65
CA HIS A 130 -28.89 -11.01 1.44
C HIS A 130 -28.31 -12.42 1.53
N SER A 131 -28.60 -13.24 0.54
CA SER A 131 -27.91 -14.54 0.41
C SER A 131 -26.49 -14.28 -0.13
N VAL A 132 -25.50 -14.65 0.68
CA VAL A 132 -24.09 -14.41 0.38
C VAL A 132 -23.70 -15.16 -0.89
N ILE A 133 -23.11 -14.43 -1.84
CA ILE A 133 -22.59 -15.04 -3.06
C ILE A 133 -21.21 -15.65 -2.81
N PHE A 134 -20.90 -16.72 -3.51
CA PHE A 134 -19.56 -17.29 -3.54
C PHE A 134 -18.59 -16.32 -4.24
N THR A 135 -17.48 -15.99 -3.57
CA THR A 135 -16.43 -15.16 -4.17
C THR A 135 -15.24 -16.05 -4.54
N GLU A 136 -14.97 -16.16 -5.84
CA GLU A 136 -13.82 -16.94 -6.28
C GLU A 136 -12.51 -16.17 -6.05
N GLY A 137 -11.42 -16.92 -5.79
CA GLY A 137 -10.07 -16.35 -5.80
C GLY A 137 -9.70 -15.77 -7.16
N PHE A 138 -8.94 -14.69 -7.19
CA PHE A 138 -8.53 -14.06 -8.45
C PHE A 138 -7.22 -14.60 -9.01
N PHE A 139 -6.63 -15.61 -8.39
CA PHE A 139 -5.47 -16.33 -8.90
C PHE A 139 -5.84 -17.71 -9.43
N LEU A 140 -5.20 -18.10 -10.50
CA LEU A 140 -5.26 -19.47 -11.03
C LEU A 140 -4.11 -20.31 -10.47
N PRO A 141 -4.26 -21.66 -10.43
CA PRO A 141 -3.14 -22.55 -10.10
C PRO A 141 -1.92 -22.26 -10.99
N HIS A 142 -0.73 -22.29 -10.41
CA HIS A 142 0.52 -22.14 -11.16
C HIS A 142 0.78 -23.41 -12.01
N PRO A 143 1.12 -23.28 -13.31
CA PRO A 143 1.30 -24.44 -14.19
C PRO A 143 2.43 -25.39 -13.77
N GLY A 144 3.48 -24.86 -13.15
CA GLY A 144 4.66 -25.62 -12.70
C GLY A 144 4.53 -26.34 -11.36
N GLY A 145 3.33 -26.38 -10.79
CA GLY A 145 3.13 -26.90 -9.44
C GLY A 145 3.42 -25.87 -8.35
N PRO A 146 3.55 -26.25 -7.09
CA PRO A 146 3.74 -25.31 -6.02
C PRO A 146 5.06 -24.57 -6.19
N ALA A 147 4.99 -23.24 -6.34
CA ALA A 147 6.16 -22.41 -6.12
C ALA A 147 6.52 -22.55 -4.65
N VAL A 148 7.52 -23.35 -4.35
CA VAL A 148 7.90 -23.65 -2.98
C VAL A 148 8.70 -22.47 -2.47
N ASN A 149 8.19 -21.79 -1.47
CA ASN A 149 9.04 -21.01 -0.60
C ASN A 149 9.60 -21.95 0.48
N PRO A 150 10.89 -22.30 0.45
CA PRO A 150 11.47 -23.19 1.44
C PRO A 150 11.51 -22.57 2.84
N SER A 151 11.34 -21.24 2.96
CA SER A 151 11.40 -20.53 4.25
C SER A 151 10.04 -20.39 4.95
N THR A 152 8.92 -20.71 4.27
CA THR A 152 7.58 -20.69 4.85
C THR A 152 6.81 -21.96 4.47
N PRO A 153 7.10 -23.09 5.12
CA PRO A 153 6.40 -24.35 4.86
C PRO A 153 4.96 -24.37 5.40
N ASP A 154 4.52 -23.31 6.05
CA ASP A 154 3.22 -23.25 6.70
C ASP A 154 2.11 -23.00 5.67
N LYS A 155 1.42 -24.11 5.31
CA LYS A 155 0.29 -24.10 4.38
C LYS A 155 -0.92 -23.31 4.90
N ASP A 156 -0.97 -23.04 6.20
CA ASP A 156 -2.04 -22.32 6.87
C ASP A 156 -1.71 -20.84 7.08
N SER A 157 -0.57 -20.35 6.57
CA SER A 157 -0.23 -18.94 6.72
C SER A 157 -1.21 -18.08 5.91
N PHE A 158 -1.58 -16.95 6.48
CA PHE A 158 -2.39 -15.90 5.83
C PHE A 158 -1.95 -15.60 4.39
N TRP A 159 -0.63 -15.70 4.12
CA TRP A 159 0.01 -15.37 2.86
C TRP A 159 -0.09 -16.47 1.80
N THR A 160 -0.45 -17.71 2.13
CA THR A 160 -0.43 -18.82 1.16
C THR A 160 -1.77 -19.10 0.50
N GLU A 161 -2.84 -19.27 1.23
CA GLU A 161 -4.14 -19.61 0.65
C GLU A 161 -5.18 -18.50 0.79
N ARG A 162 -5.24 -17.83 1.92
CA ARG A 162 -6.28 -16.85 2.24
C ARG A 162 -6.14 -15.54 1.47
N GLN A 163 -4.93 -15.17 1.06
CA GLN A 163 -4.67 -14.02 0.21
C GLN A 163 -5.25 -14.14 -1.21
N PHE A 164 -5.71 -15.33 -1.61
CA PHE A 164 -6.25 -15.59 -2.93
C PHE A 164 -7.78 -15.49 -3.00
N TYR A 165 -8.46 -15.23 -1.91
CA TYR A 165 -9.89 -14.95 -1.94
C TYR A 165 -10.16 -13.56 -2.51
N SER A 166 -11.13 -13.48 -3.42
CA SER A 166 -11.59 -12.20 -3.93
C SER A 166 -12.54 -11.57 -2.93
N PHE A 167 -12.22 -10.38 -2.48
CA PHE A 167 -13.18 -9.53 -1.79
C PHE A 167 -14.05 -8.83 -2.82
N GLU A 168 -15.35 -9.08 -2.76
CA GLU A 168 -16.33 -8.43 -3.62
C GLU A 168 -17.08 -7.36 -2.82
N ARG A 169 -17.24 -6.19 -3.43
CA ARG A 169 -18.10 -5.13 -2.90
C ARG A 169 -19.50 -5.32 -3.46
N ILE A 170 -20.38 -5.88 -2.65
CA ILE A 170 -21.72 -6.29 -3.04
C ILE A 170 -22.75 -5.28 -2.54
N PRO A 171 -23.47 -4.57 -3.43
CA PRO A 171 -24.64 -3.79 -3.04
C PRO A 171 -25.71 -4.73 -2.46
N LEU A 172 -26.20 -4.39 -1.29
CA LEU A 172 -27.31 -5.13 -0.65
C LEU A 172 -28.67 -4.58 -1.13
N PRO A 173 -29.72 -5.39 -1.20
CA PRO A 173 -31.02 -4.97 -1.66
C PRO A 173 -31.71 -4.08 -0.60
N GLY A 174 -32.19 -2.91 -1.00
CA GLY A 174 -32.93 -1.99 -0.13
C GLY A 174 -32.06 -0.89 0.49
N GLU A 175 -32.64 -0.22 1.47
CA GLU A 175 -32.06 0.94 2.14
C GLU A 175 -32.30 0.84 3.64
N LEU A 176 -31.39 1.40 4.44
CA LEU A 176 -31.57 1.59 5.88
C LEU A 176 -31.84 3.06 6.17
N HIS A 177 -32.72 3.33 7.13
CA HIS A 177 -32.96 4.67 7.60
C HIS A 177 -32.17 4.92 8.89
N LEU A 178 -31.29 5.94 8.87
CA LEU A 178 -30.52 6.39 10.01
C LEU A 178 -31.09 7.72 10.52
N SER A 179 -31.08 7.88 11.84
CA SER A 179 -31.33 9.18 12.48
C SER A 179 -30.06 10.03 12.45
N CYS A 180 -30.18 11.36 12.48
CA CYS A 180 -29.03 12.22 12.72
C CYS A 180 -28.43 11.92 14.11
N GLY A 181 -27.11 11.78 14.19
CA GLY A 181 -26.41 11.39 15.41
C GLY A 181 -26.16 9.90 15.49
N ILE A 182 -26.15 9.36 16.71
CA ILE A 182 -25.73 7.98 16.99
C ILE A 182 -26.81 6.97 16.59
N ASN A 183 -26.41 5.97 15.83
CA ASN A 183 -27.20 4.80 15.44
C ASN A 183 -26.47 3.52 15.82
N VAL A 184 -27.20 2.45 16.11
CA VAL A 184 -26.65 1.11 16.31
C VAL A 184 -26.91 0.29 15.05
N VAL A 185 -25.83 -0.13 14.39
CA VAL A 185 -25.88 -0.97 13.18
C VAL A 185 -25.33 -2.33 13.53
N LYS A 186 -26.06 -3.39 13.16
CA LYS A 186 -25.64 -4.78 13.36
C LYS A 186 -25.53 -5.50 12.04
N LEU A 187 -24.55 -6.38 11.94
CA LEU A 187 -24.43 -7.35 10.85
C LEU A 187 -24.45 -8.75 11.45
N ARG A 188 -25.39 -9.57 11.01
CA ARG A 188 -25.55 -10.96 11.43
C ARG A 188 -25.22 -11.86 10.24
N ILE A 189 -24.41 -12.88 10.50
CA ILE A 189 -24.12 -13.95 9.57
C ILE A 189 -24.69 -15.24 10.12
N THR A 190 -25.41 -15.99 9.28
CA THR A 190 -25.85 -17.34 9.58
C THR A 190 -25.42 -18.27 8.45
N GLY A 191 -24.90 -19.46 8.79
CA GLY A 191 -24.42 -20.35 7.72
C GLY A 191 -23.86 -21.67 8.22
N ALA A 192 -23.38 -22.46 7.26
CA ALA A 192 -22.87 -23.78 7.53
C ALA A 192 -21.59 -23.73 8.37
N LYS A 193 -21.51 -24.58 9.40
CA LYS A 193 -20.34 -24.77 10.24
C LYS A 193 -19.25 -25.59 9.50
N GLY A 194 -18.03 -25.49 9.98
CA GLY A 194 -16.92 -26.33 9.53
C GLY A 194 -15.94 -25.63 8.59
N GLY A 195 -15.09 -24.81 9.14
CA GLY A 195 -14.11 -23.96 8.47
C GLY A 195 -14.67 -22.56 8.22
N GLU A 196 -13.84 -21.68 7.69
CA GLU A 196 -14.24 -20.30 7.40
C GLU A 196 -15.31 -20.26 6.31
N ILE A 197 -16.43 -19.59 6.60
CA ILE A 197 -17.57 -19.48 5.69
C ILE A 197 -17.71 -18.11 5.07
N PHE A 198 -17.25 -17.08 5.78
CA PHE A 198 -17.41 -15.68 5.40
C PHE A 198 -16.29 -14.86 6.03
N ARG A 199 -15.78 -13.88 5.30
CA ARG A 199 -14.79 -12.93 5.81
C ARG A 199 -15.23 -11.52 5.47
N LEU A 200 -15.54 -10.74 6.48
CA LEU A 200 -15.94 -9.36 6.34
C LEU A 200 -14.72 -8.45 6.25
N ARG A 201 -14.74 -7.54 5.29
CA ARG A 201 -13.81 -6.42 5.19
C ARG A 201 -14.45 -5.12 5.70
N SER A 202 -15.63 -4.78 5.21
CA SER A 202 -16.36 -3.58 5.61
C SER A 202 -17.84 -3.71 5.33
N LEU A 203 -18.64 -2.95 6.10
CA LEU A 203 -20.00 -2.60 5.77
C LEU A 203 -20.03 -1.10 5.45
N GLU A 204 -20.64 -0.72 4.33
CA GLU A 204 -20.65 0.64 3.83
C GLU A 204 -22.07 1.17 3.72
N LEU A 205 -22.30 2.35 4.29
CA LEU A 205 -23.58 3.05 4.26
C LEU A 205 -23.41 4.35 3.47
N THR A 206 -24.03 4.41 2.29
CA THR A 206 -23.93 5.55 1.38
C THR A 206 -25.23 6.34 1.43
N PRO A 207 -25.21 7.64 1.79
CA PRO A 207 -26.41 8.45 1.74
C PRO A 207 -27.00 8.46 0.33
N VAL A 208 -28.31 8.19 0.20
CA VAL A 208 -28.99 8.07 -1.09
C VAL A 208 -28.79 9.27 -2.00
N PRO A 209 -28.84 10.54 -1.53
CA PRO A 209 -28.63 11.71 -2.39
C PRO A 209 -27.24 11.76 -3.06
N GLN A 210 -26.21 11.13 -2.44
CA GLN A 210 -24.84 11.11 -2.96
C GLN A 210 -24.49 9.84 -3.76
N ALA A 211 -25.30 8.79 -3.66
CA ALA A 211 -24.97 7.48 -4.21
C ALA A 211 -24.72 7.50 -5.73
N ASP A 212 -25.53 8.23 -6.49
CA ASP A 212 -25.38 8.28 -7.95
C ASP A 212 -24.17 9.11 -8.39
N SER A 213 -23.84 10.19 -7.67
CA SER A 213 -22.64 10.99 -7.94
C SER A 213 -21.37 10.22 -7.63
N LEU A 214 -21.32 9.46 -6.53
CA LEU A 214 -20.20 8.58 -6.19
C LEU A 214 -20.02 7.46 -7.23
N ALA A 215 -21.13 6.84 -7.67
CA ALA A 215 -21.08 5.86 -8.74
C ALA A 215 -20.56 6.45 -10.07
N ALA A 216 -20.95 7.69 -10.39
CA ALA A 216 -20.44 8.40 -11.57
C ALA A 216 -18.94 8.71 -11.43
N ALA A 217 -18.49 9.16 -10.26
CA ALA A 217 -17.06 9.40 -9.98
C ALA A 217 -16.23 8.12 -10.12
N GLY A 218 -16.72 6.98 -9.63
CA GLY A 218 -16.08 5.70 -9.82
C GLY A 218 -15.98 5.27 -11.30
N ARG A 219 -17.05 5.47 -12.09
CA ARG A 219 -16.99 5.23 -13.54
C ARG A 219 -15.98 6.13 -14.23
N MET A 220 -15.90 7.40 -13.83
CA MET A 220 -14.91 8.34 -14.36
C MET A 220 -13.48 7.91 -14.00
N ALA A 221 -13.23 7.50 -12.77
CA ALA A 221 -11.93 6.99 -12.32
C ALA A 221 -11.46 5.81 -13.19
N ARG A 222 -12.34 4.83 -13.43
CA ARG A 222 -12.02 3.68 -14.30
C ARG A 222 -11.69 4.08 -15.73
N ARG A 223 -12.38 5.09 -16.30
CA ARG A 223 -12.08 5.61 -17.66
C ARG A 223 -10.75 6.37 -17.71
N ARG A 224 -10.29 6.90 -16.58
CA ARG A 224 -9.04 7.69 -16.45
C ARG A 224 -7.86 6.89 -15.94
N ARG A 225 -7.98 5.56 -15.89
CA ARG A 225 -6.84 4.70 -15.55
C ARG A 225 -5.70 4.93 -16.52
N ALA A 226 -4.49 4.94 -15.98
CA ALA A 226 -3.27 5.12 -16.77
C ALA A 226 -3.09 3.98 -17.78
N ASN A 227 -2.43 4.29 -18.90
CA ASN A 227 -1.99 3.25 -19.81
C ASN A 227 -0.84 2.45 -19.18
N THR A 228 -1.10 1.17 -18.92
CA THR A 228 -0.15 0.23 -18.31
C THR A 228 0.58 -0.66 -19.32
N ASP A 229 0.51 -0.38 -20.64
CA ASP A 229 1.14 -1.23 -21.68
C ASP A 229 2.64 -1.36 -21.50
N TRP A 230 3.30 -0.25 -21.18
CA TRP A 230 4.73 -0.24 -20.94
C TRP A 230 5.12 -1.11 -19.73
N PHE A 231 4.26 -1.11 -18.69
CA PHE A 231 4.50 -1.86 -17.46
C PHE A 231 4.35 -3.37 -17.71
N ALA A 232 3.30 -3.77 -18.44
CA ALA A 232 3.12 -5.14 -18.88
C ALA A 232 4.29 -5.63 -19.77
N LYS A 233 4.76 -4.78 -20.72
CA LYS A 233 5.90 -5.09 -21.58
C LYS A 233 7.24 -5.18 -20.84
N ALA A 234 7.41 -4.41 -19.77
CA ALA A 234 8.61 -4.46 -18.94
C ALA A 234 8.83 -5.86 -18.34
N GLY A 235 7.76 -6.57 -17.98
CA GLY A 235 7.77 -7.93 -17.45
C GLY A 235 8.24 -8.02 -16.00
N TYR A 236 9.39 -7.40 -15.67
CA TYR A 236 9.87 -7.30 -14.29
C TYR A 236 10.68 -6.04 -14.03
N GLY A 237 10.74 -5.68 -12.75
CA GLY A 237 11.52 -4.57 -12.22
C GLY A 237 12.25 -4.93 -10.94
N VAL A 238 13.13 -4.05 -10.50
CA VAL A 238 13.84 -4.15 -9.21
C VAL A 238 13.44 -3.00 -8.31
N TRP A 239 13.49 -3.24 -7.02
CA TRP A 239 13.04 -2.29 -6.00
C TRP A 239 14.09 -2.13 -4.92
N PHE A 240 14.49 -0.89 -4.66
CA PHE A 240 15.51 -0.53 -3.69
C PHE A 240 14.92 0.29 -2.54
N HIS A 241 15.08 -0.22 -1.33
CA HIS A 241 14.85 0.52 -0.11
C HIS A 241 16.12 1.25 0.31
N PHE A 242 16.46 2.36 -0.39
CA PHE A 242 17.59 3.21 -0.02
C PHE A 242 17.12 4.28 0.97
N LEU A 243 17.32 4.01 2.24
CA LEU A 243 16.77 4.75 3.37
C LEU A 243 17.87 5.34 4.25
N ASP A 244 17.51 6.20 5.18
CA ASP A 244 18.42 6.66 6.22
C ASP A 244 18.95 5.52 7.10
N LEU A 245 18.17 4.44 7.25
CA LEU A 245 18.57 3.23 7.99
C LEU A 245 19.49 2.31 7.17
N THR A 246 19.63 2.50 5.87
CA THR A 246 20.50 1.69 5.02
C THR A 246 21.95 1.78 5.51
N THR A 247 22.60 0.64 5.60
CA THR A 247 23.95 0.53 6.15
C THR A 247 24.99 0.14 5.09
N PRO A 248 26.26 0.52 5.27
CA PRO A 248 27.33 0.05 4.39
C PRO A 248 27.62 -1.45 4.64
N ARG A 249 28.15 -2.10 3.62
CA ARG A 249 28.65 -3.48 3.76
C ARG A 249 29.79 -3.56 4.79
N ARG A 250 30.66 -2.55 4.81
CA ARG A 250 31.79 -2.42 5.75
C ARG A 250 32.03 -0.94 6.05
N GLY A 251 32.52 -0.64 7.21
CA GLY A 251 32.86 0.70 7.64
C GLY A 251 31.72 1.45 8.35
N PRO A 252 31.92 2.74 8.64
CA PRO A 252 30.95 3.56 9.35
C PRO A 252 29.76 3.92 8.45
N ARG A 253 28.56 3.95 9.03
CA ARG A 253 27.36 4.45 8.35
C ARG A 253 27.48 5.97 8.15
N LYS A 254 27.21 6.45 6.95
CA LYS A 254 27.12 7.87 6.63
C LYS A 254 25.75 8.42 7.05
N PRO A 255 25.65 9.71 7.43
CA PRO A 255 24.37 10.41 7.50
C PRO A 255 23.62 10.32 6.17
N TYR A 256 22.28 10.30 6.22
CA TYR A 256 21.46 10.08 5.03
C TYR A 256 21.73 11.08 3.90
N ALA A 257 21.76 12.38 4.22
CA ALA A 257 22.05 13.41 3.22
C ALA A 257 23.39 13.16 2.51
N GLN A 258 24.44 12.81 3.27
CA GLN A 258 25.73 12.47 2.67
C GLN A 258 25.68 11.19 1.82
N ALA A 259 24.93 10.18 2.28
CA ALA A 259 24.77 8.95 1.49
C ALA A 259 24.03 9.23 0.17
N VAL A 260 23.04 10.14 0.20
CA VAL A 260 22.34 10.61 -1.01
C VAL A 260 23.30 11.40 -1.92
N ASP A 261 24.11 12.31 -1.36
CA ASP A 261 25.06 13.11 -2.14
C ASP A 261 26.15 12.25 -2.80
N ASP A 262 26.61 11.20 -2.12
CA ASP A 262 27.68 10.31 -2.60
C ASP A 262 27.18 9.21 -3.55
N LEU A 263 25.86 8.99 -3.67
CA LEU A 263 25.29 7.89 -4.46
C LEU A 263 25.52 8.12 -5.97
N ASP A 264 26.24 7.20 -6.60
CA ASP A 264 26.45 7.18 -8.06
C ASP A 264 25.21 6.60 -8.77
N VAL A 265 24.35 7.50 -9.24
CA VAL A 265 23.10 7.12 -9.93
C VAL A 265 23.32 6.49 -11.30
N GLU A 266 24.44 6.82 -12.00
CA GLU A 266 24.77 6.17 -13.28
C GLU A 266 25.15 4.72 -13.05
N LYS A 267 25.96 4.46 -12.03
CA LYS A 267 26.31 3.09 -11.63
C LYS A 267 25.09 2.30 -11.16
N LEU A 268 24.19 2.92 -10.38
CA LEU A 268 22.95 2.29 -9.95
C LEU A 268 22.02 1.99 -11.14
N ALA A 269 21.85 2.92 -12.08
CA ALA A 269 21.06 2.69 -13.29
C ALA A 269 21.69 1.62 -14.22
N SER A 270 23.01 1.59 -14.32
CA SER A 270 23.73 0.51 -15.03
C SER A 270 23.52 -0.86 -14.35
N LEU A 271 23.49 -0.89 -13.02
CA LEU A 271 23.14 -2.11 -12.28
C LEU A 271 21.72 -2.58 -12.59
N VAL A 272 20.73 -1.67 -12.66
CA VAL A 272 19.35 -2.02 -13.05
C VAL A 272 19.34 -2.62 -14.47
N GLU A 273 20.01 -1.99 -15.41
CA GLU A 273 20.13 -2.49 -16.80
C GLU A 273 20.79 -3.87 -16.86
N GLU A 274 21.82 -4.08 -16.05
CA GLU A 274 22.52 -5.35 -15.93
C GLU A 274 21.61 -6.49 -15.44
N THR A 275 20.60 -6.19 -14.59
CA THR A 275 19.61 -7.18 -14.14
C THR A 275 18.58 -7.53 -15.22
N GLY A 276 18.48 -6.74 -16.31
CA GLY A 276 17.46 -6.89 -17.36
C GLY A 276 16.08 -6.36 -16.97
N ALA A 277 15.96 -5.69 -15.81
CA ALA A 277 14.72 -5.05 -15.37
C ALA A 277 14.32 -3.90 -16.30
N GLY A 278 13.02 -3.77 -16.58
CA GLY A 278 12.48 -2.68 -17.41
C GLY A 278 12.13 -1.42 -16.62
N TYR A 279 12.17 -1.47 -15.31
CA TYR A 279 11.91 -0.35 -14.40
C TYR A 279 12.56 -0.58 -13.03
N ALA A 280 12.68 0.50 -12.28
CA ALA A 280 13.07 0.45 -10.88
C ALA A 280 11.99 1.09 -10.00
N ILE A 281 11.88 0.65 -8.74
CA ILE A 281 11.13 1.32 -7.67
C ILE A 281 12.15 1.84 -6.67
N LEU A 282 12.08 3.14 -6.35
CA LEU A 282 12.90 3.76 -5.31
C LEU A 282 12.01 4.14 -4.13
N THR A 283 12.42 3.75 -2.94
CA THR A 283 11.72 4.11 -1.72
C THR A 283 12.09 5.53 -1.30
N THR A 284 11.08 6.39 -1.09
CA THR A 284 11.26 7.76 -0.60
C THR A 284 11.37 7.81 0.91
N ASN A 285 10.50 7.04 1.60
CA ASN A 285 10.45 6.98 3.06
C ASN A 285 9.91 5.62 3.52
N HIS A 286 10.39 5.16 4.66
CA HIS A 286 9.87 3.98 5.36
C HIS A 286 10.38 4.01 6.81
N GLY A 287 9.48 3.98 7.79
CA GLY A 287 9.86 4.09 9.21
C GLY A 287 10.18 5.54 9.64
N HIS A 288 10.97 6.29 8.89
CA HIS A 288 11.26 7.71 9.12
C HIS A 288 10.76 8.56 7.94
N PRO A 289 10.44 9.85 8.18
CA PRO A 289 9.89 10.73 7.14
C PRO A 289 10.98 11.30 6.22
N THR A 290 11.94 10.47 5.80
CA THR A 290 12.98 10.89 4.85
C THR A 290 12.38 11.23 3.49
N CYS A 291 13.02 12.17 2.77
CA CYS A 291 12.73 12.41 1.37
C CYS A 291 14.04 12.70 0.65
N PRO A 292 14.45 11.87 -0.35
CA PRO A 292 15.71 12.04 -1.06
C PRO A 292 15.64 13.13 -2.15
N ALA A 293 14.93 14.23 -1.86
CA ALA A 293 14.75 15.34 -2.77
C ALA A 293 14.30 16.60 -2.01
N PRO A 294 14.56 17.82 -2.54
CA PRO A 294 14.15 19.09 -1.92
C PRO A 294 12.67 19.39 -2.20
N ILE A 295 11.77 18.65 -1.57
CA ILE A 295 10.32 18.80 -1.66
C ILE A 295 9.85 19.77 -0.58
N ARG A 296 9.35 20.92 -1.00
CA ARG A 296 8.96 21.99 -0.08
C ARG A 296 7.84 21.58 0.86
N SER A 297 6.78 20.97 0.33
CA SER A 297 5.64 20.54 1.14
C SER A 297 6.03 19.46 2.15
N TRP A 298 7.04 18.66 1.85
CA TRP A 298 7.59 17.67 2.77
C TRP A 298 8.44 18.33 3.86
N GLU A 299 9.30 19.26 3.48
CA GLU A 299 10.14 20.01 4.42
C GLU A 299 9.29 20.83 5.40
N GLU A 300 8.16 21.39 4.95
CA GLU A 300 7.21 22.09 5.81
C GLU A 300 6.54 21.18 6.85
N LEU A 301 6.34 19.90 6.52
CA LEU A 301 5.78 18.89 7.44
C LEU A 301 6.83 18.31 8.38
N HIS A 302 8.01 18.06 7.86
CA HIS A 302 9.11 17.36 8.51
C HIS A 302 10.41 18.11 8.27
N PRO A 303 10.66 19.22 9.01
CA PRO A 303 11.85 20.04 8.84
C PRO A 303 13.15 19.25 9.04
N GLY A 304 14.07 19.37 8.09
CA GLY A 304 15.37 18.69 8.12
C GLY A 304 15.37 17.24 7.59
N TRP A 305 14.24 16.76 7.07
CA TRP A 305 14.12 15.39 6.55
C TRP A 305 14.21 15.29 5.02
N THR A 306 14.36 16.42 4.32
CA THR A 306 14.64 16.44 2.88
C THR A 306 16.14 16.54 2.60
N THR A 307 16.56 16.19 1.39
CA THR A 307 17.96 16.34 0.95
C THR A 307 18.10 17.52 -0.01
N ARG A 308 19.31 18.12 -0.09
CA ARG A 308 19.61 19.18 -1.07
C ARG A 308 19.66 18.62 -2.48
N ARG A 309 20.31 17.45 -2.66
CA ARG A 309 20.35 16.73 -3.91
C ARG A 309 18.96 16.15 -4.21
N ASP A 310 18.53 16.27 -5.46
CA ASP A 310 17.33 15.64 -5.96
C ASP A 310 17.66 14.26 -6.56
N LEU A 311 17.82 13.27 -5.68
CA LEU A 311 18.15 11.91 -6.10
C LEU A 311 17.07 11.32 -7.02
N ILE A 312 15.80 11.71 -6.83
CA ILE A 312 14.69 11.22 -7.66
C ILE A 312 14.86 11.73 -9.10
N ALA A 313 15.16 13.01 -9.27
CA ALA A 313 15.42 13.60 -10.59
C ALA A 313 16.64 12.97 -11.26
N ASP A 314 17.75 12.83 -10.53
CA ASP A 314 19.00 12.26 -11.05
C ASP A 314 18.81 10.80 -11.48
N PHE A 315 18.25 9.97 -10.61
CA PHE A 315 18.07 8.55 -10.89
C PHE A 315 17.04 8.31 -12.00
N SER A 316 15.91 9.05 -12.00
CA SER A 316 14.94 8.97 -13.09
C SER A 316 15.56 9.35 -14.43
N GLY A 317 16.42 10.37 -14.46
CA GLY A 317 17.17 10.77 -15.66
C GLY A 317 18.12 9.67 -16.14
N ALA A 318 18.88 9.06 -15.23
CA ALA A 318 19.81 7.97 -15.55
C ALA A 318 19.09 6.71 -16.09
N LEU A 319 17.95 6.36 -15.52
CA LEU A 319 17.09 5.27 -16.00
C LEU A 319 16.49 5.56 -17.37
N ASN A 320 15.95 6.78 -17.57
CA ASN A 320 15.33 7.17 -18.84
C ASN A 320 16.31 7.14 -20.02
N ARG A 321 17.57 7.54 -19.82
CA ARG A 321 18.62 7.41 -20.86
C ARG A 321 18.86 5.96 -21.31
N ARG A 322 18.49 4.99 -20.48
CA ARG A 322 18.58 3.55 -20.74
C ARG A 322 17.24 2.90 -21.13
N GLY A 323 16.21 3.73 -21.42
CA GLY A 323 14.87 3.24 -21.77
C GLY A 323 14.08 2.62 -20.62
N MET A 324 14.56 2.81 -19.39
CA MET A 324 13.90 2.30 -18.17
C MET A 324 13.10 3.39 -17.47
N ARG A 325 12.12 3.01 -16.64
CA ARG A 325 11.26 3.95 -15.92
C ARG A 325 11.43 3.85 -14.41
N LEU A 326 11.15 4.97 -13.73
CA LEU A 326 11.15 5.04 -12.28
C LEU A 326 9.72 5.06 -11.74
N LEU A 327 9.46 4.20 -10.74
CA LEU A 327 8.33 4.31 -9.83
C LEU A 327 8.86 4.71 -8.44
N LEU A 328 8.02 5.36 -7.66
CA LEU A 328 8.34 5.69 -6.27
C LEU A 328 7.47 4.86 -5.31
N TYR A 329 8.11 4.29 -4.33
CA TYR A 329 7.44 3.83 -3.13
C TYR A 329 7.33 4.99 -2.14
N MET A 330 6.17 5.12 -1.52
CA MET A 330 5.94 6.10 -0.47
C MET A 330 5.09 5.49 0.64
N ASN A 331 5.60 5.55 1.87
CA ASN A 331 4.83 5.16 3.05
C ASN A 331 3.94 6.34 3.46
N CYS A 332 2.64 6.25 3.21
CA CYS A 332 1.70 7.34 3.42
C CYS A 332 1.44 7.68 4.89
N PRO A 333 1.36 6.73 5.83
CA PRO A 333 1.30 7.05 7.24
C PRO A 333 2.42 8.01 7.71
N GLY A 334 3.59 7.91 7.12
CA GLY A 334 4.71 8.79 7.39
C GLY A 334 4.47 10.27 7.08
N LEU A 335 3.51 10.57 6.22
CA LEU A 335 3.10 11.95 5.94
C LEU A 335 2.19 12.52 7.02
N GLY A 336 1.55 11.67 7.81
CA GLY A 336 0.60 12.05 8.86
C GLY A 336 1.12 11.94 10.28
N ASP A 337 2.43 11.77 10.51
CA ASP A 337 3.02 11.49 11.83
C ASP A 337 2.53 10.15 12.44
N LEU A 338 1.93 9.29 11.61
CA LEU A 338 1.57 7.93 12.01
C LEU A 338 2.77 6.99 11.98
N MET A 339 3.96 7.56 11.78
CA MET A 339 5.21 6.80 11.78
C MET A 339 5.47 6.25 13.18
N GLN A 340 5.62 4.98 13.21
CA GLN A 340 5.71 4.18 14.41
C GLN A 340 7.00 4.44 15.16
N THR A 341 6.97 5.36 16.07
CA THR A 341 7.88 5.34 17.21
C THR A 341 7.32 4.47 18.35
N SER A 342 6.02 4.09 18.29
CA SER A 342 5.38 3.21 19.26
C SER A 342 4.09 2.58 18.68
N PRO A 343 3.79 1.30 18.97
CA PRO A 343 2.50 0.69 18.68
C PRO A 343 1.31 1.44 19.33
N ARG A 344 1.56 2.25 20.37
CA ARG A 344 0.55 3.05 21.06
C ARG A 344 0.37 4.45 20.47
N ALA A 345 1.32 4.97 19.68
CA ALA A 345 1.18 6.24 18.97
C ALA A 345 0.10 6.15 17.85
N ILE A 346 -0.37 4.95 17.57
CA ILE A 346 -1.45 4.68 16.63
C ILE A 346 -2.82 5.18 17.17
N ASP A 347 -2.97 5.38 18.46
CA ASP A 347 -4.29 5.60 19.09
C ASP A 347 -4.84 7.02 18.95
N GLN A 348 -4.03 8.00 18.58
CA GLN A 348 -4.51 9.37 18.32
C GLN A 348 -3.87 9.96 17.07
N PRO A 349 -4.61 10.14 15.98
CA PRO A 349 -4.11 10.82 14.80
C PRO A 349 -3.78 12.29 15.14
N LYS A 350 -2.62 12.76 14.73
CA LYS A 350 -2.19 14.16 14.93
C LYS A 350 -3.05 15.16 14.17
N TYR A 351 -3.64 14.72 13.07
CA TYR A 351 -4.41 15.58 12.17
C TYR A 351 -5.87 15.12 12.09
N SER A 352 -6.79 16.08 11.84
CA SER A 352 -8.13 15.71 11.37
C SER A 352 -8.02 15.06 9.99
N GLU A 353 -9.05 14.34 9.58
CA GLU A 353 -9.08 13.65 8.29
C GLU A 353 -8.98 14.64 7.12
N GLU A 354 -9.66 15.79 7.22
CA GLU A 354 -9.57 16.88 6.25
C GLU A 354 -8.14 17.38 6.11
N ARG A 355 -7.49 17.64 7.26
CA ARG A 355 -6.11 18.13 7.26
C ARG A 355 -5.14 17.13 6.68
N TYR A 356 -5.32 15.85 6.98
CA TYR A 356 -4.50 14.80 6.40
C TYR A 356 -4.72 14.67 4.88
N ALA A 357 -5.97 14.75 4.42
CA ALA A 357 -6.28 14.78 3.00
C ALA A 357 -5.64 15.97 2.26
N GLU A 358 -5.67 17.17 2.86
CA GLU A 358 -4.97 18.35 2.32
C GLU A 358 -3.45 18.14 2.21
N ILE A 359 -2.84 17.54 3.23
CA ILE A 359 -1.42 17.20 3.23
C ILE A 359 -1.09 16.27 2.06
N LEU A 360 -1.83 15.18 1.90
CA LEU A 360 -1.63 14.23 0.81
C LEU A 360 -1.78 14.91 -0.55
N VAL A 361 -2.84 15.69 -0.74
CA VAL A 361 -3.10 16.42 -2.00
C VAL A 361 -1.96 17.40 -2.30
N LYS A 362 -1.49 18.16 -1.30
CA LYS A 362 -0.39 19.12 -1.46
C LYS A 362 0.91 18.42 -1.85
N VAL A 363 1.29 17.37 -1.13
CA VAL A 363 2.52 16.62 -1.38
C VAL A 363 2.49 15.97 -2.76
N PHE A 364 1.44 15.22 -3.07
CA PHE A 364 1.35 14.53 -4.37
C PHE A 364 1.28 15.51 -5.55
N THR A 365 0.65 16.67 -5.38
CA THR A 365 0.63 17.72 -6.42
C THR A 365 2.04 18.24 -6.69
N GLU A 366 2.81 18.53 -5.65
CA GLU A 366 4.20 18.99 -5.80
C GLU A 366 5.08 17.94 -6.47
N PHE A 367 5.06 16.70 -5.99
CA PHE A 367 5.77 15.60 -6.64
C PHE A 367 5.35 15.43 -8.10
N GLY A 368 4.04 15.47 -8.34
CA GLY A 368 3.46 15.31 -9.65
C GLY A 368 3.97 16.34 -10.66
N LEU A 369 3.90 17.60 -10.31
CA LEU A 369 4.34 18.72 -11.15
C LEU A 369 5.87 18.78 -11.30
N ARG A 370 6.61 18.48 -10.24
CA ARG A 370 8.08 18.51 -10.23
C ARG A 370 8.68 17.47 -11.17
N TYR A 371 8.16 16.26 -11.15
CA TYR A 371 8.77 15.16 -11.90
C TYR A 371 8.11 14.87 -13.25
N GLY A 372 6.84 15.28 -13.44
CA GLY A 372 6.13 15.01 -14.69
C GLY A 372 6.20 13.52 -15.07
N SER A 373 6.50 13.22 -16.34
CA SER A 373 6.62 11.85 -16.85
C SER A 373 7.88 11.10 -16.39
N ARG A 374 8.84 11.78 -15.75
CA ARG A 374 10.05 11.13 -15.22
C ARG A 374 9.75 10.12 -14.11
N VAL A 375 8.67 10.33 -13.36
CA VAL A 375 8.13 9.37 -12.40
C VAL A 375 6.87 8.77 -13.00
N ALA A 376 6.98 7.50 -13.40
CA ALA A 376 5.93 6.80 -14.13
C ALA A 376 4.81 6.27 -13.23
N GLY A 377 5.04 6.15 -11.93
CA GLY A 377 4.01 5.67 -11.01
C GLY A 377 4.41 5.72 -9.55
N TYR A 378 3.43 5.42 -8.71
CA TYR A 378 3.59 5.28 -7.26
C TYR A 378 3.11 3.91 -6.80
N TRP A 379 3.85 3.34 -5.86
CA TRP A 379 3.46 2.24 -5.01
C TRP A 379 3.31 2.79 -3.58
N LEU A 380 2.06 3.02 -3.16
CA LEU A 380 1.74 3.71 -1.91
C LEU A 380 1.47 2.70 -0.82
N ASP A 381 2.33 2.69 0.20
CA ASP A 381 2.30 1.68 1.25
C ASP A 381 1.44 2.03 2.45
N SER A 382 1.11 0.98 3.20
CA SER A 382 0.44 1.02 4.50
C SER A 382 -0.95 1.68 4.46
N TRP A 383 -1.67 1.49 3.37
CA TRP A 383 -3.02 2.03 3.23
C TRP A 383 -4.04 1.37 4.16
N PHE A 384 -3.78 0.16 4.63
CA PHE A 384 -4.58 -0.43 5.70
C PHE A 384 -4.54 0.44 6.97
N GLN A 385 -3.36 0.93 7.37
CA GLN A 385 -3.22 1.87 8.50
C GLN A 385 -3.85 3.22 8.19
N THR A 386 -3.69 3.70 6.96
CA THR A 386 -4.23 4.97 6.51
C THR A 386 -5.76 4.96 6.54
N THR A 387 -6.41 3.93 6.00
CA THR A 387 -7.87 3.84 5.96
C THR A 387 -8.51 3.49 7.31
N GLU A 388 -7.79 2.80 8.19
CA GLU A 388 -8.20 2.62 9.58
C GLU A 388 -8.35 3.95 10.34
N ARG A 389 -7.53 4.94 9.99
CA ARG A 389 -7.47 6.25 10.66
C ARG A 389 -8.30 7.31 9.95
N TYR A 390 -8.36 7.23 8.64
CA TYR A 390 -8.93 8.21 7.74
C TYR A 390 -9.78 7.48 6.70
N PRO A 391 -10.98 6.98 7.12
CA PRO A 391 -11.81 6.11 6.26
C PRO A 391 -12.48 6.86 5.11
N ASN A 392 -12.58 8.20 5.18
CA ASN A 392 -13.34 9.02 4.23
C ASN A 392 -12.46 9.89 3.34
N LEU A 393 -11.22 9.48 3.07
CA LEU A 393 -10.31 10.22 2.21
C LEU A 393 -10.91 10.46 0.82
N PRO A 394 -10.74 11.69 0.26
CA PRO A 394 -11.29 12.06 -1.03
C PRO A 394 -10.43 11.52 -2.18
N PHE A 395 -10.59 10.25 -2.52
CA PHE A 395 -9.77 9.57 -3.53
C PHE A 395 -9.79 10.23 -4.91
N GLU A 396 -10.87 10.96 -5.26
CA GLU A 396 -10.89 11.74 -6.50
C GLU A 396 -9.87 12.88 -6.46
N ALA A 397 -9.81 13.64 -5.37
CA ALA A 397 -8.84 14.72 -5.21
C ALA A 397 -7.41 14.16 -5.16
N LEU A 398 -7.20 13.06 -4.44
CA LEU A 398 -5.91 12.35 -4.40
C LEU A 398 -5.49 11.86 -5.79
N GLY A 399 -6.39 11.24 -6.55
CA GLY A 399 -6.12 10.76 -7.90
C GLY A 399 -5.73 11.89 -8.85
N ARG A 400 -6.37 13.06 -8.75
CA ARG A 400 -5.98 14.26 -9.51
C ARG A 400 -4.59 14.76 -9.11
N ALA A 401 -4.32 14.85 -7.81
CA ALA A 401 -3.02 15.28 -7.29
C ALA A 401 -1.88 14.34 -7.72
N ILE A 402 -2.09 13.04 -7.60
CA ILE A 402 -1.14 12.01 -8.04
C ILE A 402 -0.83 12.12 -9.53
N LYS A 403 -1.84 12.39 -10.38
CA LYS A 403 -1.69 12.51 -11.83
C LYS A 403 -1.34 13.92 -12.31
N ALA A 404 -1.11 14.88 -11.40
CA ALA A 404 -0.67 16.23 -11.75
C ALA A 404 0.63 16.17 -12.59
N GLY A 405 0.69 16.93 -13.67
CA GLY A 405 1.84 16.96 -14.58
C GLY A 405 2.05 15.71 -15.45
N TYR A 406 1.35 14.61 -15.20
CA TYR A 406 1.41 13.40 -16.04
C TYR A 406 0.17 12.51 -15.85
N PRO A 407 -0.84 12.60 -16.72
CA PRO A 407 -2.10 11.86 -16.60
C PRO A 407 -1.95 10.33 -16.61
N ASP A 408 -0.93 9.81 -17.29
CA ASP A 408 -0.62 8.38 -17.36
C ASP A 408 0.26 7.88 -16.20
N ARG A 409 0.47 8.69 -15.17
CA ARG A 409 1.15 8.22 -13.95
C ARG A 409 0.29 7.18 -13.24
N MET A 410 0.87 5.99 -13.06
CA MET A 410 0.17 4.88 -12.40
C MET A 410 0.18 5.04 -10.87
N VAL A 411 -0.84 4.52 -10.22
CA VAL A 411 -0.88 4.42 -8.76
C VAL A 411 -1.44 3.07 -8.31
N ALA A 412 -0.82 2.51 -7.29
CA ALA A 412 -1.35 1.41 -6.49
C ALA A 412 -1.34 1.80 -5.01
N TYR A 413 -2.40 1.45 -4.32
CA TYR A 413 -2.49 1.56 -2.86
C TYR A 413 -2.26 0.18 -2.28
N ASN A 414 -1.21 0.02 -1.48
CA ASN A 414 -0.90 -1.26 -0.88
C ASN A 414 -1.80 -1.53 0.31
N TYR A 415 -2.60 -2.56 0.16
CA TYR A 415 -3.42 -3.12 1.21
C TYR A 415 -3.06 -4.60 1.39
N TRP A 416 -1.78 -4.91 1.54
CA TRP A 416 -1.22 -6.25 1.51
C TRP A 416 -1.56 -6.97 0.20
N ALA A 417 -2.05 -8.21 0.31
CA ALA A 417 -2.48 -9.01 -0.84
C ALA A 417 -3.85 -8.60 -1.41
N PHE A 418 -4.55 -7.62 -0.82
CA PHE A 418 -5.89 -7.24 -1.24
C PHE A 418 -5.88 -5.88 -1.94
N PRO A 419 -6.62 -5.71 -3.04
CA PRO A 419 -6.82 -4.40 -3.61
C PRO A 419 -7.68 -3.54 -2.69
N ILE A 420 -7.31 -2.27 -2.56
CA ILE A 420 -8.12 -1.29 -1.86
C ILE A 420 -9.42 -1.00 -2.64
N GLU A 421 -10.48 -0.68 -1.93
CA GLU A 421 -11.81 -0.40 -2.49
C GLU A 421 -11.94 1.01 -3.02
N THR A 422 -11.14 1.34 -4.00
CA THR A 422 -11.28 2.59 -4.76
C THR A 422 -11.04 2.35 -6.23
N ASP A 423 -11.82 3.03 -7.05
CA ASP A 423 -11.62 3.05 -8.50
C ASP A 423 -10.45 3.95 -8.93
N TRP A 424 -9.92 4.78 -8.01
CA TRP A 424 -8.83 5.73 -8.27
C TRP A 424 -7.44 5.09 -8.12
N GLN A 425 -7.27 3.92 -8.71
CA GLN A 425 -5.98 3.23 -8.83
C GLN A 425 -5.87 2.56 -10.19
N ASP A 426 -4.63 2.29 -10.63
CA ASP A 426 -4.34 1.82 -11.98
C ASP A 426 -3.87 0.37 -11.99
N TYR A 427 -3.16 -0.06 -10.95
CA TYR A 427 -2.63 -1.42 -10.84
C TYR A 427 -2.73 -1.93 -9.39
N TRP A 428 -2.69 -3.22 -9.24
CA TRP A 428 -2.68 -3.86 -7.93
C TRP A 428 -1.28 -3.82 -7.33
N ALA A 429 -1.14 -3.41 -6.08
CA ALA A 429 0.15 -3.34 -5.41
C ALA A 429 0.81 -4.71 -5.27
N GLY A 430 0.02 -5.75 -4.96
CA GLY A 430 0.42 -7.15 -5.06
C GLY A 430 1.56 -7.54 -4.14
N GLU A 431 1.62 -7.04 -2.91
CA GLU A 431 2.63 -7.45 -1.94
C GLU A 431 2.41 -8.90 -1.51
N LEU A 432 2.98 -9.82 -2.27
CA LEU A 432 2.92 -11.24 -1.99
C LEU A 432 4.07 -11.74 -1.13
N THR A 433 5.12 -10.92 -0.98
CA THR A 433 6.35 -11.22 -0.25
C THR A 433 7.13 -12.44 -0.75
N ASP A 434 6.44 -13.51 -1.09
CA ASP A 434 6.97 -14.79 -1.55
C ASP A 434 6.43 -15.17 -2.93
N LEU A 435 7.13 -16.07 -3.63
CA LEU A 435 6.63 -16.62 -4.90
C LEU A 435 5.29 -17.32 -4.66
N PRO A 436 4.21 -16.89 -5.34
CA PRO A 436 2.89 -17.45 -5.11
C PRO A 436 2.74 -18.83 -5.72
N LEU A 437 1.90 -19.67 -5.09
CA LEU A 437 1.50 -20.98 -5.62
C LEU A 437 0.57 -20.87 -6.85
N LYS A 438 0.09 -19.68 -7.16
CA LYS A 438 -0.93 -19.41 -8.18
C LYS A 438 -0.50 -18.26 -9.07
N ARG A 439 -1.06 -18.17 -10.26
CA ARG A 439 -0.84 -17.11 -11.25
C ARG A 439 -2.10 -16.27 -11.45
N PHE A 440 -1.95 -15.09 -12.04
CA PHE A 440 -3.08 -14.24 -12.39
C PHE A 440 -3.95 -14.82 -13.53
N GLY A 441 -3.34 -15.43 -14.52
CA GLY A 441 -4.00 -15.97 -15.71
C GLY A 441 -4.57 -14.90 -16.63
N SER A 442 -4.26 -13.63 -16.39
CA SER A 442 -4.65 -12.50 -17.24
C SER A 442 -3.93 -11.23 -16.82
N ARG A 443 -3.84 -10.29 -17.77
CA ARG A 443 -3.28 -8.96 -17.56
C ARG A 443 -4.02 -8.14 -16.51
N TYR A 444 -5.33 -8.26 -16.49
CA TYR A 444 -6.17 -7.48 -15.58
C TYR A 444 -6.84 -8.39 -14.56
N ILE A 445 -6.95 -7.91 -13.33
CA ILE A 445 -7.70 -8.59 -12.27
C ILE A 445 -9.14 -8.74 -12.74
N ARG A 446 -9.65 -9.98 -12.72
CA ARG A 446 -10.96 -10.31 -13.30
C ARG A 446 -12.12 -10.10 -12.35
N ARG A 447 -11.88 -10.16 -11.05
CA ARG A 447 -12.90 -10.22 -10.00
C ARG A 447 -12.53 -9.34 -8.81
N GLY A 448 -13.50 -9.11 -7.94
CA GLY A 448 -13.32 -8.35 -6.72
C GLY A 448 -13.25 -6.85 -6.94
N ALA A 449 -13.02 -6.14 -5.85
CA ALA A 449 -12.90 -4.69 -5.81
C ALA A 449 -11.79 -4.17 -6.75
N GLY A 450 -10.76 -4.98 -6.98
CA GLY A 450 -9.68 -4.68 -7.92
C GLY A 450 -9.96 -4.96 -9.40
N ARG A 451 -11.18 -5.32 -9.77
CA ARG A 451 -11.52 -5.67 -11.16
C ARG A 451 -11.08 -4.60 -12.17
N GLY A 452 -10.35 -5.06 -13.19
CA GLY A 452 -9.82 -4.21 -14.25
C GLY A 452 -8.55 -3.46 -13.91
N LEU A 453 -7.96 -3.65 -12.71
CA LEU A 453 -6.61 -3.19 -12.41
C LEU A 453 -5.58 -4.05 -13.15
N GLN A 454 -4.48 -3.41 -13.59
CA GLN A 454 -3.31 -4.14 -14.06
C GLN A 454 -2.80 -5.08 -12.95
N ALA A 455 -2.73 -6.36 -13.23
CA ALA A 455 -2.15 -7.33 -12.30
C ALA A 455 -0.65 -7.07 -12.12
N HIS A 456 -0.15 -7.22 -10.91
CA HIS A 456 1.24 -7.03 -10.54
C HIS A 456 1.53 -7.83 -9.27
N SER A 457 2.77 -8.24 -9.07
CA SER A 457 3.23 -8.83 -7.81
C SER A 457 4.52 -8.17 -7.32
N ALA A 458 4.65 -8.02 -6.01
CA ALA A 458 5.84 -7.55 -5.34
C ALA A 458 6.38 -8.66 -4.44
N ILE A 459 7.64 -9.05 -4.65
CA ILE A 459 8.27 -10.23 -4.05
C ILE A 459 9.64 -9.86 -3.53
N ARG A 460 10.02 -10.39 -2.38
CA ARG A 460 11.39 -10.22 -1.86
C ARG A 460 12.36 -11.16 -2.57
N LEU A 461 13.39 -10.61 -3.17
CA LEU A 461 14.54 -11.40 -3.61
C LEU A 461 15.47 -11.71 -2.43
N ASP A 462 15.76 -10.68 -1.64
CA ASP A 462 16.60 -10.76 -0.46
C ASP A 462 15.78 -10.66 0.82
N ASP A 463 16.29 -11.11 1.94
CA ASP A 463 15.62 -11.07 3.23
C ASP A 463 16.51 -10.32 4.26
N PRO A 464 15.99 -9.30 4.94
CA PRO A 464 14.71 -8.63 4.78
C PRO A 464 14.64 -7.70 3.54
N TRP A 465 13.53 -6.98 3.35
CA TRP A 465 13.35 -6.00 2.26
C TRP A 465 14.49 -4.97 2.15
N PHE A 466 15.16 -4.66 3.24
CA PHE A 466 16.19 -3.64 3.36
C PHE A 466 17.35 -4.09 4.26
N HIS A 467 18.55 -3.58 3.98
CA HIS A 467 19.76 -3.89 4.72
C HIS A 467 20.05 -2.80 5.76
N ILE A 468 19.85 -3.14 7.05
CA ILE A 468 20.00 -2.20 8.18
C ILE A 468 21.03 -2.63 9.23
N THR A 469 21.67 -3.77 9.06
CA THR A 469 22.67 -4.27 9.99
C THR A 469 24.06 -3.90 9.49
N PRO A 470 24.75 -2.95 10.13
CA PRO A 470 26.05 -2.47 9.65
C PRO A 470 27.12 -3.57 9.70
N ASN A 471 28.08 -3.49 8.78
CA ASN A 471 29.22 -4.40 8.70
C ASN A 471 28.86 -5.88 8.48
N THR A 472 27.69 -6.13 7.89
CA THR A 472 27.24 -7.47 7.51
C THR A 472 27.00 -7.56 6.00
N ASP A 473 26.93 -8.77 5.50
CA ASP A 473 26.54 -9.01 4.12
C ASP A 473 25.03 -9.18 4.03
N ILE A 474 24.43 -8.69 2.93
CA ILE A 474 23.05 -9.01 2.57
C ILE A 474 22.95 -10.52 2.41
N GLN A 475 21.91 -11.13 2.97
CA GLN A 475 21.69 -12.56 2.92
C GLN A 475 21.64 -13.06 1.46
N PRO A 476 21.95 -14.32 1.19
CA PRO A 476 21.77 -14.89 -0.14
C PRO A 476 20.32 -14.74 -0.62
N PRO A 477 20.13 -14.61 -1.95
CA PRO A 477 18.79 -14.51 -2.51
C PRO A 477 17.94 -15.73 -2.15
N ARG A 478 16.66 -15.50 -1.89
CA ARG A 478 15.71 -16.52 -1.42
C ARG A 478 15.37 -17.56 -2.47
N TYR A 479 15.62 -17.23 -3.74
CA TYR A 479 15.25 -18.06 -4.89
C TYR A 479 16.42 -18.22 -5.85
N THR A 480 16.45 -19.36 -6.51
CA THR A 480 17.38 -19.63 -7.62
C THR A 480 16.97 -18.85 -8.87
N ALA A 481 17.91 -18.65 -9.78
CA ALA A 481 17.62 -18.03 -11.09
C ALA A 481 16.58 -18.83 -11.89
N ALA A 482 16.55 -20.17 -11.75
CA ALA A 482 15.56 -21.01 -12.42
C ALA A 482 14.13 -20.73 -11.91
N GLN A 483 13.93 -20.68 -10.58
CA GLN A 483 12.64 -20.40 -9.98
C GLN A 483 12.12 -19.01 -10.38
N LEU A 484 13.00 -17.99 -10.34
CA LEU A 484 12.62 -16.62 -10.76
C LEU A 484 12.31 -16.56 -12.25
N THR A 485 13.11 -17.23 -13.10
CA THR A 485 12.89 -17.25 -14.55
C THR A 485 11.54 -17.87 -14.89
N GLU A 486 11.19 -18.99 -14.27
CA GLU A 486 9.91 -19.64 -14.46
C GLU A 486 8.74 -18.73 -14.06
N TYR A 487 8.83 -18.13 -12.88
CA TYR A 487 7.79 -17.22 -12.40
C TYR A 487 7.66 -15.98 -13.30
N ILE A 488 8.77 -15.37 -13.71
CA ILE A 488 8.76 -14.21 -14.62
C ILE A 488 8.12 -14.58 -15.95
N ARG A 489 8.43 -15.75 -16.52
CA ARG A 489 7.80 -16.21 -17.78
C ARG A 489 6.29 -16.32 -17.63
N THR A 490 5.84 -16.94 -16.55
CA THR A 490 4.40 -17.02 -16.22
C THR A 490 3.77 -15.63 -16.09
N CYS A 491 4.44 -14.70 -15.43
CA CYS A 491 3.98 -13.32 -15.31
C CYS A 491 3.93 -12.61 -16.68
N MET A 492 4.92 -12.83 -17.53
CA MET A 492 4.96 -12.26 -18.89
C MET A 492 3.86 -12.82 -19.80
N GLU A 493 3.57 -14.12 -19.72
CA GLU A 493 2.43 -14.74 -20.40
C GLU A 493 1.10 -14.10 -19.98
N ASP A 494 0.95 -13.84 -18.70
CA ASP A 494 -0.22 -13.16 -18.13
C ASP A 494 -0.20 -11.64 -18.37
N GLN A 495 0.91 -11.07 -18.88
CA GLN A 495 1.14 -9.63 -18.97
C GLN A 495 0.99 -8.93 -17.60
N ALA A 496 1.38 -9.62 -16.54
CA ALA A 496 1.32 -9.19 -15.14
C ALA A 496 2.74 -9.00 -14.58
N PRO A 497 3.34 -7.82 -14.65
CA PRO A 497 4.73 -7.61 -14.25
C PRO A 497 4.97 -7.93 -12.78
N VAL A 498 6.22 -8.24 -12.44
CA VAL A 498 6.68 -8.51 -11.08
C VAL A 498 7.79 -7.56 -10.67
N SER A 499 7.75 -7.05 -9.44
CA SER A 499 8.81 -6.27 -8.82
C SER A 499 9.55 -7.08 -7.78
N PHE A 500 10.88 -7.11 -7.83
CA PHE A 500 11.71 -7.79 -6.86
C PHE A 500 12.38 -6.80 -5.91
N GLY A 501 12.08 -6.93 -4.61
CA GLY A 501 12.81 -6.23 -3.54
C GLY A 501 14.23 -6.76 -3.44
N VAL A 502 15.21 -5.89 -3.68
CA VAL A 502 16.62 -6.20 -3.69
C VAL A 502 17.32 -5.40 -2.60
N GLY A 503 18.00 -6.08 -1.71
CA GLY A 503 18.80 -5.45 -0.67
C GLY A 503 19.90 -4.58 -1.28
N ILE A 504 20.04 -3.35 -0.78
CA ILE A 504 21.01 -2.37 -1.25
C ILE A 504 21.91 -1.91 -0.10
N TYR A 505 23.20 -1.78 -0.34
CA TYR A 505 24.14 -1.14 0.57
C TYR A 505 24.12 0.38 0.41
N GLN A 506 24.65 1.08 1.39
CA GLN A 506 24.66 2.55 1.42
C GLN A 506 25.48 3.19 0.28
N ASP A 507 26.36 2.45 -0.38
CA ASP A 507 27.11 2.86 -1.57
C ASP A 507 26.39 2.58 -2.91
N GLY A 508 25.14 2.12 -2.87
CA GLY A 508 24.35 1.79 -4.05
C GLY A 508 24.65 0.42 -4.66
N THR A 509 25.50 -0.39 -4.05
CA THR A 509 25.75 -1.76 -4.51
C THR A 509 24.77 -2.76 -3.88
N ILE A 510 24.61 -3.92 -4.51
CA ILE A 510 23.83 -5.05 -4.01
C ILE A 510 24.76 -6.23 -3.73
N SER A 511 24.24 -7.31 -3.13
CA SER A 511 25.05 -8.52 -2.93
C SER A 511 25.46 -9.12 -4.27
N GLU A 512 26.68 -9.66 -4.35
CA GLU A 512 27.15 -10.31 -5.57
C GLU A 512 26.32 -11.54 -5.92
N ALA A 513 25.81 -12.26 -4.89
CA ALA A 513 24.93 -13.41 -5.09
C ALA A 513 23.63 -13.01 -5.77
N SER A 514 22.95 -11.95 -5.30
CA SER A 514 21.72 -11.43 -5.91
C SER A 514 21.98 -10.91 -7.33
N ARG A 515 23.12 -10.22 -7.53
CA ARG A 515 23.56 -9.74 -8.84
C ARG A 515 23.74 -10.89 -9.83
N GLN A 516 24.39 -11.99 -9.42
CA GLN A 516 24.59 -13.17 -10.27
C GLN A 516 23.28 -13.85 -10.65
N VAL A 517 22.37 -14.01 -9.68
CA VAL A 517 21.03 -14.58 -9.93
C VAL A 517 20.27 -13.73 -10.94
N LEU A 518 20.24 -12.41 -10.77
CA LEU A 518 19.55 -11.50 -11.69
C LEU A 518 20.17 -11.46 -13.09
N ARG A 519 21.51 -11.55 -13.21
CA ARG A 519 22.19 -11.72 -14.50
C ARG A 519 21.79 -13.01 -15.22
N GLN A 520 21.66 -14.11 -14.49
CA GLN A 520 21.18 -15.37 -15.05
C GLN A 520 19.73 -15.27 -15.51
N VAL A 521 18.88 -14.62 -14.73
CA VAL A 521 17.49 -14.29 -15.09
C VAL A 521 17.46 -13.45 -16.38
N LYS A 522 18.29 -12.38 -16.46
CA LYS A 522 18.37 -11.58 -17.68
C LYS A 522 18.69 -12.43 -18.90
N ARG A 523 19.75 -13.25 -18.84
CA ARG A 523 20.10 -14.13 -19.96
C ARG A 523 18.95 -15.05 -20.39
N ALA A 524 18.25 -15.63 -19.39
CA ALA A 524 17.16 -16.55 -19.65
C ALA A 524 15.88 -15.88 -20.21
N ILE A 525 15.62 -14.62 -19.84
CA ILE A 525 14.42 -13.87 -20.21
C ILE A 525 14.64 -12.97 -21.42
N ARG A 526 15.80 -12.32 -21.53
CA ARG A 526 16.10 -11.31 -22.57
C ARG A 526 16.99 -11.89 -23.69
N GLY A 527 17.64 -13.02 -23.48
CA GLY A 527 18.55 -13.63 -24.47
C GLY A 527 19.91 -12.90 -24.60
N THR A 528 20.27 -12.03 -23.66
CA THR A 528 21.48 -11.18 -23.71
C THR A 528 22.32 -11.26 -22.45
#